data_e17f48e6abc87795a659fed83dc3c701
#
_entry.id   e17f48e6abc87795a659fed83dc3c701
#
_cell.length_a   1.000
_cell.length_b   1.000
_cell.length_c   1.000
_cell.angle_alpha   90.00
_cell.angle_beta   90.00
_cell.angle_gamma   90.00
#
_symmetry.space_group_name_H-M   'P 1'
#
loop_
_entity.id
_entity.type
_entity.pdbx_description
1 polymer ?
#
loop_
_entity_poly.entity_id
_entity_poly.type
_entity_poly.pdbx_seq_one_letter_code
_entity_poly.pdbx_strand_id
1 'polypeptide(L)' 'MRLMQVIGPVWGTRRAEGLQGVRLLALRSAAGAHGVAVDALGAGPGEWVLVAHGSRVRDLTVGAAVADKDIVVAIVDGA' A
#
# COMPACT_ATOMS: atom_id res chain seq x y z
N MET A 1 4.36 -11.78 0.97
CA MET A 1 4.18 -10.76 -0.08
C MET A 1 3.08 -11.16 -1.03
N ARG A 2 2.36 -10.20 -1.53
CA ARG A 2 1.27 -10.45 -2.48
C ARG A 2 1.43 -9.54 -3.68
N LEU A 3 1.07 -10.04 -4.86
CA LEU A 3 1.02 -9.24 -6.08
C LEU A 3 -0.40 -8.71 -6.23
N MET A 4 -0.54 -7.39 -6.31
CA MET A 4 -1.85 -6.74 -6.42
C MET A 4 -1.81 -5.62 -7.44
N GLN A 5 -2.95 -5.29 -7.99
CA GLN A 5 -3.08 -4.20 -8.95
C GLN A 5 -3.68 -2.97 -8.27
N VAL A 6 -3.11 -1.82 -8.56
CA VAL A 6 -3.60 -0.56 -8.01
C VAL A 6 -4.91 -0.17 -8.68
N ILE A 7 -5.94 0.07 -7.87
CA ILE A 7 -7.20 0.64 -8.33
C ILE A 7 -7.10 2.16 -8.36
N GLY A 8 -6.60 2.75 -7.27
CA GLY A 8 -6.44 4.18 -7.15
C GLY A 8 -6.18 4.61 -5.72
N PRO A 9 -6.03 5.91 -5.49
CA PRO A 9 -5.79 6.41 -4.14
C PRO A 9 -7.04 6.31 -3.27
N VAL A 10 -6.81 6.18 -1.98
CA VAL A 10 -7.87 6.22 -0.98
C VAL A 10 -7.91 7.62 -0.38
N TRP A 11 -9.07 8.26 -0.45
CA TRP A 11 -9.28 9.58 0.12
C TRP A 11 -10.12 9.47 1.39
N GLY A 12 -9.73 10.21 2.43
CA GLY A 12 -10.48 10.27 3.65
C GLY A 12 -10.28 11.61 4.32
N THR A 13 -11.30 12.10 5.00
CA THR A 13 -11.22 13.36 5.74
C THR A 13 -10.56 13.17 7.10
N ARG A 14 -10.54 11.93 7.60
CA ARG A 14 -9.89 11.59 8.87
C ARG A 14 -9.12 10.30 8.71
N ARG A 15 -7.96 10.25 9.33
CA ARG A 15 -7.11 9.07 9.35
C ARG A 15 -6.65 8.81 10.78
N ALA A 16 -6.32 7.55 11.05
CA ALA A 16 -5.72 7.18 12.33
C ALA A 16 -4.40 7.92 12.52
N GLU A 17 -4.06 8.15 13.78
CA GLU A 17 -2.76 8.72 14.13
C GLU A 17 -1.64 7.88 13.51
N GLY A 18 -0.63 8.55 12.98
CA GLY A 18 0.47 7.90 12.28
C GLY A 18 0.22 7.69 10.79
N LEU A 19 -0.99 7.92 10.31
CA LEU A 19 -1.30 7.80 8.89
C LEU A 19 -1.52 9.14 8.19
N GLN A 20 -1.45 10.25 8.92
CA GLN A 20 -1.58 11.59 8.31
C GLN A 20 -0.40 11.82 7.36
N GLY A 21 -0.71 12.30 6.16
CA GLY A 21 0.31 12.55 5.16
C GLY A 21 0.82 11.31 4.45
N VAL A 22 0.32 10.16 4.79
CA VAL A 22 0.70 8.89 4.15
C VAL A 22 -0.25 8.64 2.99
N ARG A 23 0.32 8.25 1.84
CA ARG A 23 -0.47 7.88 0.67
C ARG A 23 -1.00 6.46 0.85
N LEU A 24 -2.31 6.31 0.72
CA LEU A 24 -2.97 5.01 0.76
C LEU A 24 -3.52 4.68 -0.61
N LEU A 25 -3.37 3.42 -1.01
CA LEU A 25 -3.88 2.91 -2.27
C LEU A 25 -4.89 1.81 -2.04
N ALA A 26 -5.96 1.84 -2.83
CA ALA A 26 -6.88 0.72 -2.94
C ALA A 26 -6.31 -0.25 -3.96
N LEU A 27 -6.31 -1.52 -3.64
CA LEU A 27 -5.69 -2.57 -4.42
C LEU A 27 -6.67 -3.71 -4.66
N ARG A 28 -6.40 -4.49 -5.72
CA ARG A 28 -7.16 -5.69 -6.04
C ARG A 28 -6.20 -6.79 -6.46
N SER A 29 -6.41 -7.99 -5.92
CA SER A 29 -5.66 -9.16 -6.36
C SER A 29 -6.20 -9.69 -7.68
N ALA A 30 -5.43 -10.57 -8.34
CA ALA A 30 -5.89 -11.23 -9.57
C ALA A 30 -7.17 -12.04 -9.34
N ALA A 31 -7.38 -12.53 -8.13
CA ALA A 31 -8.59 -13.27 -7.77
C ALA A 31 -9.78 -12.36 -7.40
N GLY A 32 -9.57 -11.04 -7.39
CA GLY A 32 -10.64 -10.08 -7.11
C GLY A 32 -10.75 -9.63 -5.66
N ALA A 33 -9.88 -10.08 -4.78
CA ALA A 33 -9.89 -9.62 -3.39
C ALA A 33 -9.37 -8.18 -3.31
N HIS A 34 -10.03 -7.35 -2.51
CA HIS A 34 -9.64 -5.96 -2.32
C HIS A 34 -8.75 -5.80 -1.09
N GLY A 35 -7.92 -4.77 -1.11
CA GLY A 35 -7.08 -4.41 0.02
C GLY A 35 -6.69 -2.94 -0.04
N VAL A 36 -6.03 -2.50 1.01
CA VAL A 36 -5.50 -1.15 1.11
C VAL A 36 -4.05 -1.25 1.59
N ALA A 37 -3.17 -0.48 1.01
CA ALA A 37 -1.76 -0.47 1.41
C ALA A 37 -1.21 0.95 1.43
N VAL A 38 -0.18 1.15 2.27
CA VAL A 38 0.61 2.37 2.30
C VAL A 38 1.55 2.38 1.11
N ASP A 39 1.65 3.50 0.41
CA ASP A 39 2.52 3.65 -0.75
C ASP A 39 3.47 4.83 -0.56
N ALA A 40 4.76 4.56 -0.69
CA ALA A 40 5.81 5.57 -0.71
C ALA A 40 6.52 5.64 -2.08
N LEU A 41 6.09 4.83 -3.05
CA LEU A 41 6.76 4.72 -4.35
C LEU A 41 6.09 5.53 -5.45
N GLY A 42 4.84 5.94 -5.24
CA GLY A 42 4.11 6.69 -6.24
C GLY A 42 3.44 5.82 -7.29
N ALA A 43 2.98 4.63 -6.92
CA ALA A 43 2.28 3.74 -7.85
C ALA A 43 0.97 4.35 -8.32
N GLY A 44 0.66 4.19 -9.59
CA GLY A 44 -0.55 4.72 -10.22
C GLY A 44 -1.57 3.64 -10.56
N PRO A 45 -2.82 4.05 -10.89
CA PRO A 45 -3.86 3.10 -11.25
C PRO A 45 -3.44 2.17 -12.39
N GLY A 46 -3.78 0.92 -12.27
CA GLY A 46 -3.46 -0.10 -13.26
C GLY A 46 -2.10 -0.76 -13.08
N GLU A 47 -1.21 -0.17 -12.31
CA GLU A 47 0.10 -0.76 -12.06
C GLU A 47 0.00 -1.96 -11.13
N TRP A 48 0.89 -2.92 -11.32
CA TRP A 48 1.01 -4.07 -10.43
C TRP A 48 2.08 -3.79 -9.39
N VAL A 49 1.81 -4.15 -8.17
CA VAL A 49 2.70 -3.87 -7.04
C VAL A 49 2.86 -5.11 -6.17
N LEU A 50 4.02 -5.22 -5.54
CA LEU A 50 4.23 -6.19 -4.48
C LEU A 50 3.91 -5.54 -3.14
N VAL A 51 3.10 -6.22 -2.35
CA VAL A 51 2.62 -5.75 -1.06
C VAL A 51 3.12 -6.68 0.03
N ALA A 52 3.77 -6.13 1.02
CA ALA A 52 4.20 -6.86 2.21
C ALA A 52 3.37 -6.43 3.40
N HIS A 53 3.15 -7.37 4.30
CA HIS A 53 2.41 -7.13 5.53
C HIS A 53 3.31 -7.25 6.75
N GLY A 54 3.05 -6.42 7.74
CA GLY A 54 3.65 -6.57 9.04
C GLY A 54 4.54 -5.42 9.45
N SER A 55 4.96 -5.47 10.70
CA SER A 55 5.72 -4.38 11.30
C SER A 55 7.16 -4.32 10.81
N ARG A 56 7.67 -5.36 10.18
CA ARG A 56 9.08 -5.42 9.78
C ARG A 56 9.43 -4.47 8.64
N VAL A 57 8.45 -4.03 7.87
CA VAL A 57 8.70 -3.13 6.74
C VAL A 57 8.28 -1.69 7.04
N ARG A 58 7.74 -1.41 8.22
CA ARG A 58 7.22 -0.09 8.55
C ARG A 58 8.28 1.00 8.52
N ASP A 59 9.47 0.67 8.96
CA ASP A 59 10.54 1.67 9.10
C ASP A 59 11.06 2.15 7.76
N LEU A 60 10.76 1.43 6.69
CA LEU A 60 11.19 1.82 5.35
C LEU A 60 10.34 2.94 4.78
N THR A 61 9.11 3.10 5.25
CA THR A 61 8.17 4.04 4.63
C THR A 61 7.56 5.02 5.61
N VAL A 62 7.05 4.55 6.75
CA VAL A 62 6.26 5.39 7.65
C VAL A 62 6.81 5.40 9.08
N GLY A 63 7.91 4.70 9.33
CA GLY A 63 8.52 4.65 10.65
C GLY A 63 7.79 3.73 11.61
N ALA A 64 8.23 3.74 12.85
CA ALA A 64 7.78 2.81 13.88
C ALA A 64 6.38 3.10 14.40
N ALA A 65 5.82 4.27 14.10
CA ALA A 65 4.52 4.67 14.63
C ALA A 65 3.36 3.88 14.05
N VAL A 66 3.54 3.24 12.91
CA VAL A 66 2.48 2.51 12.21
C VAL A 66 2.93 1.08 12.01
N ALA A 67 2.25 0.14 12.67
CA ALA A 67 2.55 -1.28 12.63
C ALA A 67 1.38 -2.05 12.02
N ASP A 68 1.61 -3.31 11.70
CA ASP A 68 0.58 -4.27 11.25
C ASP A 68 -0.27 -3.74 10.10
N LYS A 69 0.38 -3.27 9.05
CA LYS A 69 -0.28 -2.80 7.86
C LYS A 69 0.39 -3.37 6.62
N ASP A 70 -0.32 -3.27 5.52
CA ASP A 70 0.23 -3.62 4.21
C ASP A 70 0.98 -2.41 3.64
N ILE A 71 2.14 -2.67 3.06
CA ILE A 71 3.01 -1.65 2.49
C ILE A 71 3.42 -2.08 1.09
N VAL A 72 3.31 -1.15 0.13
CA VAL A 72 3.82 -1.37 -1.21
C VAL A 72 5.35 -1.31 -1.17
N VAL A 73 6.00 -2.39 -1.54
CA VAL A 73 7.46 -2.50 -1.49
C VAL A 73 8.12 -2.47 -2.86
N ALA A 74 7.37 -2.67 -3.93
CA ALA A 74 7.91 -2.59 -5.29
C ALA A 74 6.79 -2.37 -6.30
N ILE A 75 7.09 -1.69 -7.39
CA ILE A 75 6.24 -1.60 -8.57
C ILE A 75 6.79 -2.61 -9.57
N VAL A 76 5.94 -3.47 -10.10
CA VAL A 76 6.33 -4.57 -10.97
C VAL A 76 6.02 -4.22 -12.41
N ASP A 77 7.06 -4.16 -13.24
CA ASP A 77 6.89 -3.91 -14.66
C ASP A 77 6.66 -5.22 -15.42
N GLY A 78 5.80 -5.16 -16.41
CA GLY A 78 5.58 -6.30 -17.30
C GLY A 78 4.79 -7.46 -16.67
N ALA A 79 4.10 -7.20 -15.60
CA ALA A 79 3.27 -8.22 -14.96
C ALA A 79 1.93 -8.39 -15.67
#